data_43a2677422b44844faaf13f0755f673f
#
_entry.id   43a2677422b44844faaf13f0755f673f
#
_cell.length_a   1.000
_cell.length_b   1.000
_cell.length_c   1.000
_cell.angle_alpha   90.00
_cell.angle_beta   90.00
_cell.angle_gamma   90.00
#
_symmetry.space_group_name_H-M   'P 1'
#
loop_
_entity.id
_entity.type
_entity.pdbx_description
1 polymer ?
#
loop_
_entity_poly.entity_id
_entity_poly.type
_entity_poly.pdbx_seq_one_letter_code
_entity_poly.pdbx_strand_id
1 'polypeptide(L)'
;DALPISTPVVMCTKSEEENIMDQAIGSKIADYLIKPVNPNQILLSLKKNIHRKDIVTEVTQSGYQQDYQQIAMQMMDCRNFQDWMEVYRRLVKWELELSDTDSSMTEMLSMQKEEANIGFAKYIARNYMDWVDPKNLGKVVEGRPVMSPDIFKTKLFPMLDKDEKVFLIVIDNFRYDQWKMLAKDIGDMYDIEEDMYMSILPTATQYARNAIFSGLMPNKIAEMFPELWVDEDEEEGKNLNEKPLIQTQLDRYRKHYSFSYHKVNDSAGADKFLEHYNECKGNDLNVLVINFIDMLSHARTESKMVRELANTESAYRSITRSWLRHSVLAELFKRLAQSDFKVIITTDHGSIRASKPIKIVGDRNTNTNLRYKLGKNLAYNAKEVFTIKEPHKAQLPAPNLSTAYVFAYGDAFFAYPNNYNYYVSYYKDTFQHGGISMEEMLIPLITLTPRKR
;
A
#
# COMPACT_ATOMS: atom_id res chain seq x y z
N ASP A 1 17.47 -27.61 19.37
CA ASP A 1 16.07 -27.45 19.79
C ASP A 1 15.75 -25.97 19.88
N ALA A 2 15.10 -25.44 18.88
CA ALA A 2 14.65 -24.05 18.86
C ALA A 2 13.44 -23.92 19.79
N LEU A 3 13.60 -23.21 20.89
CA LEU A 3 12.48 -22.77 21.71
C LEU A 3 11.53 -21.89 20.86
N PRO A 4 10.20 -21.99 21.05
CA PRO A 4 9.27 -21.10 20.38
C PRO A 4 9.67 -19.62 20.64
N ILE A 5 9.68 -18.82 19.61
CA ILE A 5 10.14 -17.41 19.62
C ILE A 5 9.40 -16.54 20.66
N SER A 6 8.27 -17.00 21.18
CA SER A 6 7.42 -16.34 22.17
C SER A 6 7.67 -16.73 23.63
N THR A 7 8.53 -17.73 23.91
CA THR A 7 8.78 -18.16 25.28
C THR A 7 9.70 -17.18 25.98
N PRO A 8 9.29 -16.56 27.12
CA PRO A 8 10.15 -15.67 27.89
C PRO A 8 11.27 -16.48 28.54
N VAL A 9 12.50 -16.02 28.39
CA VAL A 9 13.70 -16.62 28.99
C VAL A 9 14.17 -15.76 30.15
N VAL A 10 14.31 -16.35 31.34
CA VAL A 10 14.85 -15.68 32.53
C VAL A 10 16.24 -16.23 32.81
N MET A 11 17.23 -15.36 32.87
CA MET A 11 18.60 -15.75 33.11
C MET A 11 18.92 -15.64 34.61
N CYS A 12 19.52 -16.69 35.20
CA CYS A 12 20.00 -16.70 36.56
C CYS A 12 21.52 -16.85 36.59
N THR A 13 22.24 -15.86 37.12
CA THR A 13 23.71 -15.83 37.16
C THR A 13 24.25 -15.45 38.52
N LYS A 14 25.56 -15.66 38.73
CA LYS A 14 26.29 -15.20 39.89
C LYS A 14 27.03 -13.86 39.65
N SER A 15 27.10 -13.40 38.42
CA SER A 15 27.84 -12.20 38.06
C SER A 15 26.96 -10.96 38.13
N GLU A 16 27.49 -9.92 38.74
CA GLU A 16 26.91 -8.57 38.81
C GLU A 16 27.56 -7.63 37.77
N GLU A 17 28.35 -8.18 36.83
CA GLU A 17 29.04 -7.38 35.83
C GLU A 17 28.08 -6.72 34.85
N GLU A 18 28.18 -5.42 34.70
CA GLU A 18 27.35 -4.56 33.85
C GLU A 18 27.35 -5.01 32.38
N ASN A 19 28.50 -5.48 31.88
CA ASN A 19 28.64 -6.02 30.51
C ASN A 19 27.81 -7.28 30.25
N ILE A 20 27.57 -8.12 31.27
CA ILE A 20 26.74 -9.33 31.14
C ILE A 20 25.26 -8.94 31.17
N MET A 21 24.89 -7.90 31.92
CA MET A 21 23.53 -7.33 31.89
C MET A 21 23.19 -6.73 30.52
N ASP A 22 24.09 -5.95 29.95
CA ASP A 22 23.89 -5.34 28.63
C ASP A 22 23.79 -6.38 27.50
N GLN A 23 24.62 -7.43 27.55
CA GLN A 23 24.53 -8.55 26.61
C GLN A 23 23.24 -9.35 26.80
N ALA A 24 22.76 -9.53 28.02
CA ALA A 24 21.50 -10.22 28.33
C ALA A 24 20.30 -9.43 27.80
N ILE A 25 20.27 -8.11 27.99
CA ILE A 25 19.25 -7.21 27.47
C ILE A 25 19.27 -7.21 25.93
N GLY A 26 20.44 -7.18 25.32
CA GLY A 26 20.61 -7.28 23.85
C GLY A 26 20.21 -8.63 23.24
N SER A 27 20.19 -9.71 24.03
CA SER A 27 19.91 -11.08 23.55
C SER A 27 18.45 -11.55 23.72
N LYS A 28 17.49 -10.65 23.88
CA LYS A 28 16.04 -10.94 24.07
C LYS A 28 15.71 -11.76 25.34
N ILE A 29 16.48 -11.62 26.40
CA ILE A 29 16.19 -12.20 27.70
C ILE A 29 15.08 -11.40 28.37
N ALA A 30 14.05 -12.08 28.88
CA ALA A 30 12.86 -11.46 29.45
C ALA A 30 13.08 -10.87 30.86
N ASP A 31 14.00 -11.48 31.64
CA ASP A 31 14.39 -11.01 32.98
C ASP A 31 15.74 -11.60 33.41
N TYR A 32 16.33 -10.99 34.40
CA TYR A 32 17.67 -11.32 34.92
C TYR A 32 17.65 -11.43 36.45
N LEU A 33 18.11 -12.56 36.99
CA LEU A 33 18.14 -12.81 38.42
C LEU A 33 19.58 -13.13 38.89
N ILE A 34 20.01 -12.52 39.97
CA ILE A 34 21.36 -12.69 40.56
C ILE A 34 21.29 -13.75 41.69
N LYS A 35 22.18 -14.71 41.65
CA LYS A 35 22.29 -15.74 42.69
C LYS A 35 23.03 -15.18 43.94
N PRO A 36 22.53 -15.46 45.15
CA PRO A 36 21.46 -16.38 45.51
C PRO A 36 20.06 -15.78 45.23
N VAL A 37 19.24 -16.50 44.48
CA VAL A 37 17.92 -16.01 44.05
C VAL A 37 16.91 -16.22 45.18
N ASN A 38 16.24 -15.16 45.56
CA ASN A 38 15.14 -15.20 46.50
C ASN A 38 13.87 -15.76 45.81
N PRO A 39 13.12 -16.69 46.44
CA PRO A 39 11.87 -17.21 45.90
C PRO A 39 10.88 -16.11 45.47
N ASN A 40 10.81 -14.99 46.19
CA ASN A 40 9.97 -13.84 45.86
C ASN A 40 10.41 -13.14 44.56
N GLN A 41 11.71 -13.10 44.28
CA GLN A 41 12.22 -12.55 43.01
C GLN A 41 11.83 -13.42 41.84
N ILE A 42 11.90 -14.77 42.00
CA ILE A 42 11.43 -15.71 40.97
C ILE A 42 9.93 -15.50 40.72
N LEU A 43 9.14 -15.42 41.81
CA LEU A 43 7.70 -15.23 41.69
C LEU A 43 7.33 -13.91 41.03
N LEU A 44 8.05 -12.82 41.37
CA LEU A 44 7.85 -11.52 40.73
C LEU A 44 8.22 -11.54 39.24
N SER A 45 9.35 -12.16 38.89
CA SER A 45 9.79 -12.30 37.52
C SER A 45 8.79 -13.15 36.70
N LEU A 46 8.31 -14.25 37.24
CA LEU A 46 7.29 -15.08 36.62
C LEU A 46 5.98 -14.31 36.42
N LYS A 47 5.48 -13.65 37.46
CA LYS A 47 4.27 -12.82 37.39
C LYS A 47 4.40 -11.73 36.30
N LYS A 48 5.50 -10.98 36.31
CA LYS A 48 5.80 -9.94 35.34
C LYS A 48 5.79 -10.48 33.92
N ASN A 49 6.39 -11.65 33.68
CA ASN A 49 6.52 -12.21 32.33
C ASN A 49 5.28 -12.96 31.85
N ILE A 50 4.53 -13.61 32.75
CA ILE A 50 3.28 -14.31 32.43
C ILE A 50 2.15 -13.31 32.20
N HIS A 51 2.01 -12.31 33.07
CA HIS A 51 0.93 -11.31 32.96
C HIS A 51 1.27 -10.10 32.06
N ARG A 52 2.50 -10.00 31.57
CA ARG A 52 2.90 -8.88 30.71
C ARG A 52 2.03 -8.79 29.45
N LYS A 53 1.70 -9.93 28.87
CA LYS A 53 0.87 -9.99 27.67
C LYS A 53 -0.56 -9.50 27.97
N ASP A 54 -1.13 -9.92 29.08
CA ASP A 54 -2.47 -9.52 29.51
C ASP A 54 -2.53 -8.02 29.81
N ILE A 55 -1.54 -7.49 30.57
CA ILE A 55 -1.46 -6.05 30.89
C ILE A 55 -1.30 -5.21 29.61
N VAL A 56 -0.42 -5.61 28.69
CA VAL A 56 -0.25 -4.93 27.40
C VAL A 56 -1.56 -4.95 26.60
N THR A 57 -2.26 -6.07 26.58
CA THR A 57 -3.55 -6.20 25.89
C THR A 57 -4.60 -5.28 26.49
N GLU A 58 -4.74 -5.23 27.84
CA GLU A 58 -5.68 -4.34 28.53
C GLU A 58 -5.38 -2.85 28.27
N VAL A 59 -4.12 -2.45 28.31
CA VAL A 59 -3.69 -1.07 28.04
C VAL A 59 -3.99 -0.70 26.59
N THR A 60 -3.70 -1.59 25.65
CA THR A 60 -3.97 -1.37 24.21
C THR A 60 -5.47 -1.25 23.94
N GLN A 61 -6.28 -2.14 24.53
CA GLN A 61 -7.73 -2.09 24.39
C GLN A 61 -8.34 -0.81 24.99
N SER A 62 -7.91 -0.42 26.19
CA SER A 62 -8.34 0.84 26.81
C SER A 62 -7.93 2.05 25.99
N GLY A 63 -6.71 2.05 25.43
CA GLY A 63 -6.23 3.10 24.55
C GLY A 63 -7.09 3.25 23.29
N TYR A 64 -7.46 2.13 22.66
CA TYR A 64 -8.34 2.17 21.50
C TYR A 64 -9.76 2.65 21.86
N GLN A 65 -10.34 2.21 22.97
CA GLN A 65 -11.65 2.68 23.39
C GLN A 65 -11.70 4.21 23.59
N GLN A 66 -10.64 4.79 24.13
CA GLN A 66 -10.54 6.25 24.26
C GLN A 66 -10.41 6.93 22.89
N ASP A 67 -9.61 6.36 21.99
CA ASP A 67 -9.36 6.91 20.66
C ASP A 67 -10.54 6.70 19.69
N TYR A 68 -11.35 5.69 19.91
CA TYR A 68 -12.49 5.35 19.06
C TYR A 68 -13.45 6.53 18.83
N GLN A 69 -13.83 7.22 19.90
CA GLN A 69 -14.72 8.39 19.81
C GLN A 69 -14.05 9.56 19.11
N GLN A 70 -12.76 9.76 19.34
CA GLN A 70 -12.01 10.84 18.68
C GLN A 70 -11.90 10.59 17.18
N ILE A 71 -11.62 9.34 16.77
CA ILE A 71 -11.60 8.96 15.35
C ILE A 71 -12.98 9.17 14.73
N ALA A 72 -14.07 8.76 15.40
CA ALA A 72 -15.42 8.95 14.92
C ALA A 72 -15.77 10.43 14.71
N MET A 73 -15.43 11.30 15.66
CA MET A 73 -15.60 12.74 15.52
C MET A 73 -14.75 13.30 14.37
N GLN A 74 -13.50 12.89 14.27
CA GLN A 74 -12.61 13.32 13.19
C GLN A 74 -13.16 12.93 11.81
N MET A 75 -13.71 11.72 11.66
CA MET A 75 -14.34 11.29 10.40
C MET A 75 -15.52 12.19 9.99
N MET A 76 -16.30 12.68 10.95
CA MET A 76 -17.43 13.59 10.67
C MET A 76 -16.95 14.99 10.21
N ASP A 77 -15.76 15.40 10.65
CA ASP A 77 -15.18 16.71 10.34
C ASP A 77 -14.24 16.71 9.13
N CYS A 78 -13.96 15.55 8.52
CA CYS A 78 -13.08 15.42 7.36
C CYS A 78 -13.59 16.23 6.17
N ARG A 79 -12.77 17.17 5.67
CA ARG A 79 -13.10 18.05 4.55
C ARG A 79 -12.11 18.00 3.39
N ASN A 80 -10.88 17.56 3.67
CA ASN A 80 -9.78 17.58 2.72
C ASN A 80 -8.97 16.28 2.76
N PHE A 81 -7.99 16.17 1.88
CA PHE A 81 -7.13 15.01 1.78
C PHE A 81 -6.32 14.75 3.06
N GLN A 82 -5.81 15.79 3.71
CA GLN A 82 -4.99 15.69 4.91
C GLN A 82 -5.79 15.10 6.08
N ASP A 83 -7.05 15.51 6.22
CA ASP A 83 -7.94 14.96 7.27
C ASP A 83 -8.15 13.46 7.07
N TRP A 84 -8.42 13.00 5.85
CA TRP A 84 -8.57 11.58 5.54
C TRP A 84 -7.28 10.79 5.69
N MET A 85 -6.15 11.38 5.33
CA MET A 85 -4.83 10.79 5.53
C MET A 85 -4.57 10.54 7.02
N GLU A 86 -4.92 11.49 7.90
CA GLU A 86 -4.74 11.34 9.34
C GLU A 86 -5.69 10.29 9.93
N VAL A 87 -6.94 10.26 9.52
CA VAL A 87 -7.88 9.18 9.90
C VAL A 87 -7.33 7.81 9.50
N TYR A 88 -6.84 7.69 8.27
CA TYR A 88 -6.26 6.43 7.78
C TYR A 88 -5.03 6.01 8.57
N ARG A 89 -4.12 6.93 8.88
CA ARG A 89 -2.95 6.68 9.74
C ARG A 89 -3.34 6.13 11.11
N ARG A 90 -4.35 6.73 11.74
CA ARG A 90 -4.85 6.30 13.06
C ARG A 90 -5.48 4.92 13.00
N LEU A 91 -6.31 4.65 11.99
CA LEU A 91 -6.93 3.33 11.80
C LEU A 91 -5.87 2.24 11.56
N VAL A 92 -4.87 2.51 10.72
CA VAL A 92 -3.76 1.58 10.47
C VAL A 92 -2.93 1.34 11.75
N LYS A 93 -2.66 2.39 12.53
CA LYS A 93 -1.97 2.24 13.83
C LYS A 93 -2.71 1.22 14.70
N TRP A 94 -4.01 1.40 14.91
CA TRP A 94 -4.79 0.50 15.75
C TRP A 94 -4.93 -0.91 15.16
N GLU A 95 -5.01 -1.02 13.85
CA GLU A 95 -5.01 -2.32 13.17
C GLU A 95 -3.73 -3.12 13.45
N LEU A 96 -2.59 -2.44 13.47
CA LEU A 96 -1.31 -3.07 13.79
C LEU A 96 -1.16 -3.38 15.29
N GLU A 97 -1.63 -2.49 16.17
CA GLU A 97 -1.55 -2.69 17.62
C GLU A 97 -2.53 -3.74 18.15
N LEU A 98 -3.72 -3.87 17.53
CA LEU A 98 -4.73 -4.85 17.90
C LEU A 98 -4.56 -6.20 17.18
N SER A 99 -3.63 -6.31 16.24
CA SER A 99 -3.46 -7.52 15.40
C SER A 99 -3.19 -8.80 16.18
N ASP A 100 -2.55 -8.67 17.34
CA ASP A 100 -2.19 -9.80 18.21
C ASP A 100 -3.19 -10.00 19.35
N THR A 101 -4.29 -9.24 19.37
CA THR A 101 -5.35 -9.34 20.37
C THR A 101 -6.57 -10.07 19.80
N ASP A 102 -6.98 -11.13 20.45
CA ASP A 102 -8.22 -11.85 20.12
C ASP A 102 -9.37 -11.18 20.88
N SER A 103 -9.93 -10.08 20.34
CA SER A 103 -10.83 -9.26 21.12
C SER A 103 -11.98 -8.66 20.29
N SER A 104 -13.07 -8.32 20.98
CA SER A 104 -14.18 -7.49 20.48
C SER A 104 -13.73 -6.13 19.93
N MET A 105 -12.56 -5.65 20.30
CA MET A 105 -11.95 -4.41 19.78
C MET A 105 -11.57 -4.53 18.31
N THR A 106 -11.15 -5.71 17.85
CA THR A 106 -10.86 -5.97 16.43
C THR A 106 -12.11 -5.85 15.57
N GLU A 107 -13.25 -6.34 16.07
CA GLU A 107 -14.55 -6.18 15.37
C GLU A 107 -14.98 -4.71 15.35
N MET A 108 -14.85 -3.99 16.47
CA MET A 108 -15.16 -2.55 16.52
C MET A 108 -14.30 -1.75 15.55
N LEU A 109 -13.02 -2.07 15.46
CA LEU A 109 -12.11 -1.43 14.50
C LEU A 109 -12.51 -1.74 13.06
N SER A 110 -12.90 -2.97 12.77
CA SER A 110 -13.37 -3.36 11.44
C SER A 110 -14.61 -2.56 11.03
N MET A 111 -15.59 -2.43 11.92
CA MET A 111 -16.77 -1.60 11.69
C MET A 111 -16.42 -0.12 11.49
N GLN A 112 -15.50 0.41 12.30
CA GLN A 112 -15.04 1.79 12.16
C GLN A 112 -14.31 2.04 10.83
N LYS A 113 -13.52 1.09 10.36
CA LYS A 113 -12.88 1.14 9.03
C LYS A 113 -13.92 1.11 7.89
N GLU A 114 -14.96 0.31 8.02
CA GLU A 114 -16.06 0.30 7.04
C GLU A 114 -16.76 1.65 6.98
N GLU A 115 -17.09 2.23 8.14
CA GLU A 115 -17.71 3.55 8.21
C GLU A 115 -16.80 4.64 7.63
N ALA A 116 -15.51 4.60 7.94
CA ALA A 116 -14.52 5.51 7.38
C ALA A 116 -14.44 5.39 5.85
N ASN A 117 -14.45 4.18 5.30
CA ASN A 117 -14.44 3.96 3.85
C ASN A 117 -15.71 4.47 3.17
N ILE A 118 -16.89 4.37 3.82
CA ILE A 118 -18.12 4.98 3.31
C ILE A 118 -18.01 6.51 3.28
N GLY A 119 -17.49 7.11 4.35
CA GLY A 119 -17.23 8.56 4.43
C GLY A 119 -16.23 9.03 3.37
N PHE A 120 -15.13 8.30 3.23
CA PHE A 120 -14.10 8.57 2.22
C PHE A 120 -14.66 8.46 0.79
N ALA A 121 -15.46 7.45 0.49
CA ALA A 121 -16.09 7.31 -0.82
C ALA A 121 -17.01 8.50 -1.14
N LYS A 122 -17.74 9.02 -0.17
CA LYS A 122 -18.56 10.24 -0.35
C LYS A 122 -17.68 11.47 -0.62
N TYR A 123 -16.53 11.58 0.05
CA TYR A 123 -15.56 12.63 -0.20
C TYR A 123 -15.01 12.56 -1.63
N ILE A 124 -14.62 11.37 -2.09
CA ILE A 124 -14.16 11.13 -3.46
C ILE A 124 -15.27 11.47 -4.47
N ALA A 125 -16.49 10.98 -4.26
CA ALA A 125 -17.62 11.22 -5.16
C ALA A 125 -17.96 12.73 -5.34
N ARG A 126 -17.71 13.54 -4.33
CA ARG A 126 -17.97 14.99 -4.38
C ARG A 126 -16.89 15.77 -5.12
N ASN A 127 -15.64 15.34 -5.03
CA ASN A 127 -14.50 16.18 -5.40
C ASN A 127 -13.72 15.64 -6.63
N TYR A 128 -13.75 14.32 -6.86
CA TYR A 128 -12.85 13.68 -7.82
C TYR A 128 -12.97 14.25 -9.24
N MET A 129 -14.20 14.46 -9.71
CA MET A 129 -14.43 14.96 -11.06
C MET A 129 -13.85 16.36 -11.27
N ASP A 130 -13.90 17.23 -10.27
CA ASP A 130 -13.31 18.58 -10.35
C ASP A 130 -11.77 18.52 -10.39
N TRP A 131 -11.17 17.55 -9.69
CA TRP A 131 -9.72 17.38 -9.66
C TRP A 131 -9.13 16.89 -10.99
N VAL A 132 -9.91 16.12 -11.76
CA VAL A 132 -9.45 15.49 -13.00
C VAL A 132 -10.06 16.10 -14.27
N ASP A 133 -10.98 17.07 -14.16
CA ASP A 133 -11.61 17.71 -15.32
C ASP A 133 -10.54 18.37 -16.21
N PRO A 134 -10.50 18.03 -17.53
CA PRO A 134 -9.57 18.63 -18.49
C PRO A 134 -9.63 20.17 -18.51
N LYS A 135 -10.78 20.77 -18.20
CA LYS A 135 -10.94 22.23 -18.12
C LYS A 135 -10.12 22.87 -17.01
N ASN A 136 -9.74 22.09 -16.01
CA ASN A 136 -8.93 22.50 -14.88
C ASN A 136 -7.44 22.18 -15.06
N LEU A 137 -7.06 21.61 -16.19
CA LEU A 137 -5.67 21.28 -16.48
C LEU A 137 -4.78 22.53 -16.43
N GLY A 138 -3.72 22.45 -15.63
CA GLY A 138 -2.80 23.58 -15.41
C GLY A 138 -3.30 24.68 -14.47
N LYS A 139 -4.51 24.56 -13.93
CA LYS A 139 -5.07 25.47 -12.91
C LYS A 139 -4.87 24.88 -11.52
N VAL A 140 -4.83 25.79 -10.54
CA VAL A 140 -4.90 25.39 -9.12
C VAL A 140 -6.36 25.08 -8.79
N VAL A 141 -6.64 23.83 -8.46
CA VAL A 141 -7.96 23.38 -7.98
C VAL A 141 -7.89 23.28 -6.47
N GLU A 142 -8.75 24.00 -5.77
CA GLU A 142 -8.79 23.99 -4.32
C GLU A 142 -9.05 22.57 -3.79
N GLY A 143 -8.25 22.18 -2.80
CA GLY A 143 -8.37 20.86 -2.16
C GLY A 143 -7.93 19.66 -3.02
N ARG A 144 -7.43 19.89 -4.26
CA ARG A 144 -6.89 18.81 -5.08
C ARG A 144 -5.59 18.28 -4.46
N PRO A 145 -5.53 16.97 -4.12
CA PRO A 145 -4.30 16.37 -3.61
C PRO A 145 -3.27 16.17 -4.73
N VAL A 146 -2.04 15.84 -4.34
CA VAL A 146 -1.08 15.26 -5.27
C VAL A 146 -1.63 13.90 -5.72
N MET A 147 -1.67 13.68 -7.02
CA MET A 147 -2.23 12.46 -7.64
C MET A 147 -1.17 11.73 -8.48
N SER A 148 -1.50 10.55 -8.96
CA SER A 148 -0.56 9.68 -9.71
C SER A 148 0.25 10.42 -10.79
N PRO A 149 -0.33 11.26 -11.66
CA PRO A 149 0.44 11.97 -12.69
C PRO A 149 1.41 13.04 -12.14
N ASP A 150 1.23 13.44 -10.89
CA ASP A 150 1.97 14.57 -10.32
C ASP A 150 3.29 14.16 -9.63
N ILE A 151 3.52 12.85 -9.41
CA ILE A 151 4.59 12.33 -8.54
C ILE A 151 5.98 12.79 -9.00
N PHE A 152 6.31 12.65 -10.26
CA PHE A 152 7.62 13.10 -10.78
C PHE A 152 7.78 14.60 -10.62
N LYS A 153 6.79 15.37 -11.02
CA LYS A 153 6.82 16.85 -10.96
C LYS A 153 6.92 17.39 -9.53
N THR A 154 6.21 16.78 -8.59
CA THR A 154 6.09 17.30 -7.22
C THR A 154 7.14 16.75 -6.25
N LYS A 155 7.62 15.52 -6.49
CA LYS A 155 8.54 14.84 -5.57
C LYS A 155 9.93 14.60 -6.17
N LEU A 156 10.03 14.05 -7.39
CA LEU A 156 11.31 13.64 -7.94
C LEU A 156 12.09 14.80 -8.55
N PHE A 157 11.46 15.58 -9.45
CA PHE A 157 12.14 16.69 -10.12
C PHE A 157 12.73 17.73 -9.16
N PRO A 158 12.05 18.14 -8.06
CA PRO A 158 12.67 19.07 -7.10
C PRO A 158 13.94 18.55 -6.42
N MET A 159 14.10 17.21 -6.29
CA MET A 159 15.34 16.61 -5.78
C MET A 159 16.42 16.56 -6.85
N LEU A 160 16.07 16.06 -8.03
CA LEU A 160 16.98 15.95 -9.16
C LEU A 160 17.50 17.33 -9.63
N ASP A 161 16.66 18.38 -9.58
CA ASP A 161 17.04 19.77 -9.90
C ASP A 161 18.04 20.37 -8.89
N LYS A 162 18.22 19.74 -7.73
CA LYS A 162 19.22 20.09 -6.71
C LYS A 162 20.45 19.16 -6.76
N ASP A 163 20.62 18.45 -7.86
CA ASP A 163 21.70 17.48 -8.05
C ASP A 163 21.69 16.33 -7.03
N GLU A 164 20.53 16.05 -6.40
CA GLU A 164 20.33 14.86 -5.57
C GLU A 164 20.05 13.65 -6.48
N LYS A 165 20.73 12.55 -6.25
CA LYS A 165 20.42 11.29 -6.94
C LYS A 165 19.23 10.62 -6.31
N VAL A 166 18.31 10.12 -7.12
CA VAL A 166 17.06 9.51 -6.68
C VAL A 166 16.98 8.03 -7.07
N PHE A 167 16.62 7.20 -6.11
CA PHE A 167 16.27 5.80 -6.35
C PHE A 167 14.78 5.59 -6.03
N LEU A 168 13.96 5.49 -7.07
CA LEU A 168 12.51 5.28 -6.95
C LEU A 168 12.20 3.79 -6.95
N ILE A 169 11.60 3.30 -5.86
CA ILE A 169 11.11 1.93 -5.72
C ILE A 169 9.59 1.96 -5.74
N VAL A 170 8.99 1.36 -6.78
CA VAL A 170 7.54 1.18 -6.90
C VAL A 170 7.22 -0.28 -6.63
N ILE A 171 6.63 -0.54 -5.47
CA ILE A 171 6.20 -1.89 -5.08
C ILE A 171 4.71 -2.00 -5.42
N ASP A 172 4.37 -2.79 -6.43
CA ASP A 172 3.01 -2.95 -6.93
C ASP A 172 2.06 -3.43 -5.83
N ASN A 173 0.94 -2.75 -5.66
CA ASN A 173 -0.10 -3.07 -4.66
C ASN A 173 0.39 -3.00 -3.19
N PHE A 174 1.32 -2.09 -2.88
CA PHE A 174 1.91 -1.94 -1.56
C PHE A 174 1.13 -0.95 -0.70
N ARG A 175 0.49 -1.43 0.37
CA ARG A 175 -0.35 -0.61 1.25
C ARG A 175 0.45 0.08 2.35
N TYR A 176 -0.15 1.11 2.94
CA TYR A 176 0.44 1.86 4.04
C TYR A 176 0.69 1.00 5.31
N ASP A 177 -0.20 0.06 5.62
CA ASP A 177 0.00 -0.88 6.74
C ASP A 177 1.21 -1.79 6.52
N GLN A 178 1.45 -2.22 5.29
CA GLN A 178 2.65 -2.99 4.90
C GLN A 178 3.92 -2.13 4.98
N TRP A 179 3.83 -0.86 4.57
CA TRP A 179 4.91 0.11 4.79
C TRP A 179 5.28 0.22 6.28
N LYS A 180 4.30 0.36 7.17
CA LYS A 180 4.55 0.46 8.62
C LYS A 180 5.25 -0.79 9.20
N MET A 181 5.05 -1.95 8.58
CA MET A 181 5.79 -3.16 8.93
C MET A 181 7.24 -3.11 8.43
N LEU A 182 7.45 -2.69 7.19
CA LEU A 182 8.79 -2.54 6.61
C LEU A 182 9.61 -1.48 7.34
N ALA A 183 9.00 -0.35 7.69
CA ALA A 183 9.66 0.75 8.39
C ALA A 183 10.34 0.32 9.70
N LYS A 184 9.76 -0.67 10.41
CA LYS A 184 10.37 -1.24 11.62
C LYS A 184 11.68 -2.01 11.34
N ASP A 185 11.83 -2.53 10.13
CA ASP A 185 12.98 -3.35 9.77
C ASP A 185 14.14 -2.52 9.18
N ILE A 186 13.86 -1.32 8.67
CA ILE A 186 14.87 -0.45 8.01
C ILE A 186 15.10 0.88 8.73
N GLY A 187 14.31 1.21 9.76
CA GLY A 187 14.29 2.52 10.41
C GLY A 187 15.63 2.96 11.02
N ASP A 188 16.49 2.03 11.40
CA ASP A 188 17.81 2.33 11.96
C ASP A 188 18.81 2.83 10.91
N MET A 189 18.55 2.54 9.63
CA MET A 189 19.44 2.87 8.51
C MET A 189 19.15 4.22 7.88
N TYR A 190 17.94 4.76 8.08
CA TYR A 190 17.46 5.94 7.35
C TYR A 190 16.77 6.95 8.27
N ASP A 191 16.86 8.22 7.88
CA ASP A 191 15.90 9.23 8.30
C ASP A 191 14.68 9.13 7.37
N ILE A 192 13.50 8.97 7.97
CA ILE A 192 12.26 8.64 7.26
C ILE A 192 11.33 9.84 7.28
N GLU A 193 10.89 10.27 6.10
CA GLU A 193 9.81 11.23 5.91
C GLU A 193 8.62 10.51 5.30
N GLU A 194 7.50 10.45 6.01
CA GLU A 194 6.28 9.78 5.58
C GLU A 194 5.25 10.78 5.06
N ASP A 195 4.81 10.57 3.84
CA ASP A 195 3.72 11.29 3.21
C ASP A 195 2.82 10.30 2.45
N MET A 196 1.72 10.81 1.88
CA MET A 196 0.82 10.07 1.02
C MET A 196 0.42 10.93 -0.18
N TYR A 197 0.05 10.25 -1.26
CA TYR A 197 -0.61 10.86 -2.41
C TYR A 197 -1.89 10.10 -2.73
N MET A 198 -2.72 10.64 -3.62
CA MET A 198 -3.96 9.98 -4.04
C MET A 198 -3.78 9.26 -5.38
N SER A 199 -3.99 7.95 -5.40
CA SER A 199 -4.07 7.21 -6.65
C SER A 199 -5.28 7.63 -7.47
N ILE A 200 -5.13 7.67 -8.79
CA ILE A 200 -6.24 7.92 -9.70
C ILE A 200 -7.16 6.70 -9.81
N LEU A 201 -8.38 6.93 -10.29
CA LEU A 201 -9.32 5.87 -10.66
C LEU A 201 -9.20 5.49 -12.14
N PRO A 202 -9.33 4.22 -12.48
CA PRO A 202 -9.32 3.03 -11.62
C PRO A 202 -8.02 2.87 -10.85
N THR A 203 -8.09 2.40 -9.61
CA THR A 203 -6.93 2.03 -8.80
C THR A 203 -6.37 0.68 -9.28
N ALA A 204 -5.85 0.70 -10.48
CA ALA A 204 -5.35 -0.47 -11.20
C ALA A 204 -4.06 -0.13 -11.93
N THR A 205 -3.17 -1.09 -12.02
CA THR A 205 -1.79 -0.94 -12.53
C THR A 205 -1.74 -0.29 -13.91
N GLN A 206 -2.60 -0.69 -14.82
CA GLN A 206 -2.68 -0.13 -16.18
C GLN A 206 -2.90 1.39 -16.18
N TYR A 207 -3.78 1.88 -15.32
CA TYR A 207 -4.14 3.30 -15.23
C TYR A 207 -3.17 4.08 -14.34
N ALA A 208 -3.03 3.66 -13.11
CA ALA A 208 -2.32 4.42 -12.09
C ALA A 208 -0.80 4.44 -12.32
N ARG A 209 -0.16 3.29 -12.63
CA ARG A 209 1.30 3.24 -12.83
C ARG A 209 1.74 3.92 -14.12
N ASN A 210 1.00 3.72 -15.20
CA ASN A 210 1.27 4.45 -16.44
C ASN A 210 1.10 5.97 -16.25
N ALA A 211 0.16 6.41 -15.43
CA ALA A 211 0.01 7.82 -15.08
C ALA A 211 1.20 8.37 -14.27
N ILE A 212 1.75 7.61 -13.33
CA ILE A 212 2.96 7.98 -12.60
C ILE A 212 4.13 8.18 -13.57
N PHE A 213 4.37 7.21 -14.44
CA PHE A 213 5.54 7.20 -15.32
C PHE A 213 5.44 8.15 -16.50
N SER A 214 4.24 8.41 -16.98
CA SER A 214 4.03 9.40 -18.04
C SER A 214 3.84 10.83 -17.53
N GLY A 215 3.40 11.01 -16.28
CA GLY A 215 2.94 12.32 -15.78
C GLY A 215 1.69 12.83 -16.49
N LEU A 216 0.87 11.92 -17.00
CA LEU A 216 -0.36 12.21 -17.74
C LEU A 216 -1.51 11.34 -17.24
N MET A 217 -2.74 11.85 -17.36
CA MET A 217 -3.92 11.02 -17.16
C MET A 217 -4.08 10.03 -18.33
N PRO A 218 -4.73 8.86 -18.10
CA PRO A 218 -4.78 7.76 -19.05
C PRO A 218 -5.26 8.14 -20.46
N ASN A 219 -6.31 8.94 -20.58
CA ASN A 219 -6.78 9.38 -21.89
C ASN A 219 -5.75 10.22 -22.65
N LYS A 220 -4.98 11.04 -21.93
CA LYS A 220 -3.89 11.83 -22.54
C LYS A 220 -2.73 10.96 -23.00
N ILE A 221 -2.45 9.86 -22.31
CA ILE A 221 -1.45 8.89 -22.78
C ILE A 221 -1.92 8.28 -24.11
N ALA A 222 -3.18 7.82 -24.16
CA ALA A 222 -3.77 7.23 -25.36
C ALA A 222 -3.84 8.21 -26.54
N GLU A 223 -4.10 9.48 -26.30
CA GLU A 223 -4.14 10.52 -27.34
C GLU A 223 -2.74 10.92 -27.85
N MET A 224 -1.78 11.13 -26.95
CA MET A 224 -0.45 11.64 -27.31
C MET A 224 0.54 10.54 -27.72
N PHE A 225 0.40 9.36 -27.17
CA PHE A 225 1.30 8.22 -27.33
C PHE A 225 0.50 6.94 -27.55
N PRO A 226 -0.31 6.84 -28.62
CA PRO A 226 -1.20 5.70 -28.84
C PRO A 226 -0.43 4.37 -28.93
N GLU A 227 0.82 4.39 -29.36
CA GLU A 227 1.70 3.22 -29.42
C GLU A 227 2.18 2.74 -28.04
N LEU A 228 2.05 3.57 -27.01
CA LEU A 228 2.45 3.24 -25.63
C LEU A 228 1.26 2.90 -24.73
N TRP A 229 0.03 3.15 -25.19
CA TRP A 229 -1.19 2.80 -24.49
C TRP A 229 -1.75 1.46 -25.01
N VAL A 230 -2.23 0.63 -24.10
CA VAL A 230 -2.91 -0.63 -24.43
C VAL A 230 -4.31 -0.57 -23.82
N ASP A 231 -5.33 -0.82 -24.63
CA ASP A 231 -6.72 -0.72 -24.18
C ASP A 231 -7.14 -1.83 -23.21
N GLU A 232 -8.24 -1.61 -22.50
CA GLU A 232 -8.73 -2.50 -21.43
C GLU A 232 -9.08 -3.92 -21.93
N ASP A 233 -9.55 -4.04 -23.16
CA ASP A 233 -9.96 -5.28 -23.81
C ASP A 233 -8.79 -6.12 -24.34
N GLU A 234 -7.59 -5.56 -24.42
CA GLU A 234 -6.38 -6.32 -24.74
C GLU A 234 -5.95 -7.20 -23.56
N GLU A 235 -5.62 -8.45 -23.82
CA GLU A 235 -5.25 -9.41 -22.77
C GLU A 235 -3.84 -9.17 -22.22
N GLU A 236 -2.91 -8.69 -23.08
CA GLU A 236 -1.49 -8.56 -22.75
C GLU A 236 -0.95 -7.15 -23.04
N GLY A 237 0.20 -6.85 -22.50
CA GLY A 237 1.00 -5.66 -22.88
C GLY A 237 0.70 -4.37 -22.11
N LYS A 238 -0.28 -4.36 -21.22
CA LYS A 238 -0.78 -3.14 -20.53
C LYS A 238 0.28 -2.35 -19.77
N ASN A 239 1.35 -2.99 -19.31
CA ASN A 239 2.43 -2.38 -18.53
C ASN A 239 3.83 -2.74 -19.06
N LEU A 240 3.99 -2.87 -20.38
CA LEU A 240 5.29 -3.13 -21.00
C LEU A 240 6.02 -1.85 -21.44
N ASN A 241 5.31 -0.72 -21.52
CA ASN A 241 5.84 0.54 -22.06
C ASN A 241 6.25 1.54 -20.96
N GLU A 242 6.51 1.09 -19.74
CA GLU A 242 6.80 1.95 -18.60
C GLU A 242 8.08 2.77 -18.79
N LYS A 243 9.17 2.17 -19.28
CA LYS A 243 10.42 2.89 -19.56
C LYS A 243 10.26 3.98 -20.64
N PRO A 244 9.64 3.71 -21.82
CA PRO A 244 9.30 4.75 -22.77
C PRO A 244 8.42 5.86 -22.23
N LEU A 245 7.46 5.55 -21.37
CA LEU A 245 6.61 6.57 -20.72
C LEU A 245 7.41 7.50 -19.82
N ILE A 246 8.38 6.99 -19.05
CA ILE A 246 9.29 7.82 -18.27
C ILE A 246 10.07 8.75 -19.20
N GLN A 247 10.62 8.23 -20.30
CA GLN A 247 11.36 9.04 -21.28
C GLN A 247 10.49 10.17 -21.83
N THR A 248 9.25 9.89 -22.24
CA THR A 248 8.34 10.92 -22.73
C THR A 248 8.04 11.99 -21.67
N GLN A 249 7.98 11.61 -20.39
CA GLN A 249 7.78 12.57 -19.32
C GLN A 249 9.00 13.47 -19.14
N LEU A 250 10.20 12.90 -19.11
CA LEU A 250 11.45 13.67 -19.03
C LEU A 250 11.56 14.65 -20.20
N ASP A 251 11.31 14.20 -21.44
CA ASP A 251 11.39 15.02 -22.65
C ASP A 251 10.40 16.20 -22.61
N ARG A 252 9.15 15.96 -22.21
CA ARG A 252 8.12 17.02 -22.11
C ARG A 252 8.48 18.10 -21.07
N TYR A 253 9.15 17.71 -19.99
CA TYR A 253 9.63 18.62 -18.97
C TYR A 253 11.03 19.16 -19.26
N ARG A 254 11.64 18.81 -20.42
CA ARG A 254 13.00 19.21 -20.83
C ARG A 254 14.04 18.84 -19.78
N LYS A 255 13.90 17.65 -19.19
CA LYS A 255 14.80 17.10 -18.19
C LYS A 255 15.75 16.12 -18.87
N HIS A 256 17.06 16.31 -18.68
CA HIS A 256 18.11 15.52 -19.32
C HIS A 256 18.85 14.64 -18.32
N TYR A 257 18.13 14.13 -17.31
CA TYR A 257 18.71 13.21 -16.32
C TYR A 257 19.01 11.86 -16.96
N SER A 258 20.16 11.30 -16.59
CA SER A 258 20.45 9.90 -16.86
C SER A 258 19.53 9.03 -15.99
N PHE A 259 18.87 8.04 -16.58
CA PHE A 259 18.01 7.14 -15.80
C PHE A 259 18.12 5.68 -16.23
N SER A 260 17.88 4.79 -15.28
CA SER A 260 17.66 3.37 -15.52
C SER A 260 16.24 2.97 -15.08
N TYR A 261 15.73 1.91 -15.71
CA TYR A 261 14.46 1.30 -15.37
C TYR A 261 14.63 -0.22 -15.28
N HIS A 262 14.18 -0.78 -14.16
CA HIS A 262 14.24 -2.20 -13.89
C HIS A 262 12.88 -2.68 -13.38
N LYS A 263 12.50 -3.90 -13.76
CA LYS A 263 11.27 -4.56 -13.33
C LYS A 263 11.59 -5.96 -12.83
N VAL A 264 11.15 -6.27 -11.63
CA VAL A 264 11.40 -7.53 -10.94
C VAL A 264 10.07 -8.22 -10.71
N ASN A 265 9.89 -9.38 -11.35
CA ASN A 265 8.68 -10.19 -11.23
C ASN A 265 8.90 -11.45 -10.36
N ASP A 266 10.14 -11.90 -10.23
CA ASP A 266 10.51 -13.13 -9.52
C ASP A 266 11.87 -13.01 -8.82
N SER A 267 12.24 -14.05 -8.08
CA SER A 267 13.49 -14.08 -7.32
C SER A 267 14.72 -14.06 -8.24
N ALA A 268 14.68 -14.74 -9.38
CA ALA A 268 15.81 -14.77 -10.31
C ALA A 268 16.07 -13.40 -10.94
N GLY A 269 15.00 -12.67 -11.31
CA GLY A 269 15.08 -11.28 -11.77
C GLY A 269 15.64 -10.35 -10.68
N ALA A 270 15.25 -10.59 -9.43
CA ALA A 270 15.75 -9.84 -8.28
C ALA A 270 17.24 -10.05 -8.04
N ASP A 271 17.71 -11.29 -8.07
CA ASP A 271 19.12 -11.63 -7.93
C ASP A 271 19.97 -11.00 -9.06
N LYS A 272 19.49 -11.14 -10.29
CA LYS A 272 20.14 -10.52 -11.46
C LYS A 272 20.22 -8.99 -11.33
N PHE A 273 19.16 -8.35 -10.85
CA PHE A 273 19.18 -6.91 -10.60
C PHE A 273 20.27 -6.54 -9.58
N LEU A 274 20.37 -7.30 -8.47
CA LEU A 274 21.33 -7.04 -7.41
C LEU A 274 22.79 -7.24 -7.86
N GLU A 275 23.04 -8.19 -8.75
CA GLU A 275 24.36 -8.39 -9.39
C GLU A 275 24.78 -7.16 -10.20
N HIS A 276 23.84 -6.51 -10.90
CA HIS A 276 24.07 -5.32 -11.73
C HIS A 276 23.83 -3.99 -11.01
N TYR A 277 23.58 -4.01 -9.70
CA TYR A 277 23.29 -2.80 -8.91
C TYR A 277 24.33 -1.68 -9.09
N ASN A 278 25.60 -2.03 -9.29
CA ASN A 278 26.66 -1.03 -9.46
C ASN A 278 26.47 -0.14 -10.70
N GLU A 279 25.75 -0.60 -11.72
CA GLU A 279 25.43 0.18 -12.91
C GLU A 279 24.46 1.33 -12.58
N CYS A 280 23.65 1.19 -11.52
CA CYS A 280 22.75 2.24 -11.05
C CYS A 280 23.46 3.48 -10.52
N LYS A 281 24.69 3.33 -10.01
CA LYS A 281 25.44 4.42 -9.35
C LYS A 281 25.79 5.58 -10.28
N GLY A 282 25.86 5.31 -11.59
CA GLY A 282 26.14 6.32 -12.60
C GLY A 282 24.96 7.20 -13.00
N ASN A 283 23.74 6.82 -12.62
CA ASN A 283 22.52 7.52 -13.03
C ASN A 283 22.04 8.52 -11.98
N ASP A 284 21.38 9.57 -12.44
CA ASP A 284 20.70 10.55 -11.59
C ASP A 284 19.42 9.98 -11.00
N LEU A 285 18.69 9.20 -11.81
CA LEU A 285 17.44 8.55 -11.44
C LEU A 285 17.49 7.03 -11.73
N ASN A 286 17.15 6.22 -10.74
CA ASN A 286 16.92 4.80 -10.97
C ASN A 286 15.49 4.45 -10.57
N VAL A 287 14.80 3.71 -11.42
CA VAL A 287 13.42 3.26 -11.18
C VAL A 287 13.40 1.74 -11.11
N LEU A 288 12.91 1.22 -10.00
CA LEU A 288 12.74 -0.22 -9.76
C LEU A 288 11.28 -0.52 -9.47
N VAL A 289 10.67 -1.36 -10.30
CA VAL A 289 9.31 -1.87 -10.12
C VAL A 289 9.38 -3.29 -9.58
N ILE A 290 8.58 -3.59 -8.55
CA ILE A 290 8.54 -4.90 -7.89
C ILE A 290 7.10 -5.37 -7.82
N ASN A 291 6.78 -6.50 -8.46
CA ASN A 291 5.41 -6.99 -8.63
C ASN A 291 4.99 -8.06 -7.61
N PHE A 292 5.82 -8.43 -6.65
CA PHE A 292 5.57 -9.57 -5.77
C PHE A 292 4.24 -9.49 -5.00
N ILE A 293 3.91 -8.32 -4.43
CA ILE A 293 2.73 -8.20 -3.56
C ILE A 293 1.44 -8.31 -4.39
N ASP A 294 1.42 -7.73 -5.58
CA ASP A 294 0.30 -7.88 -6.50
C ASP A 294 0.15 -9.34 -6.94
N MET A 295 1.23 -10.00 -7.31
CA MET A 295 1.22 -11.43 -7.62
C MET A 295 0.73 -12.29 -6.46
N LEU A 296 1.08 -11.96 -5.20
CA LEU A 296 0.58 -12.64 -4.01
C LEU A 296 -0.94 -12.48 -3.87
N SER A 297 -1.48 -11.29 -4.14
CA SER A 297 -2.91 -11.02 -4.09
C SER A 297 -3.69 -11.82 -5.14
N HIS A 298 -3.17 -11.92 -6.36
CA HIS A 298 -3.71 -12.76 -7.42
C HIS A 298 -3.61 -14.26 -7.10
N ALA A 299 -2.44 -14.74 -6.68
CA ALA A 299 -2.24 -16.12 -6.28
C ALA A 299 -3.18 -16.55 -5.14
N ARG A 300 -3.49 -15.64 -4.20
CA ARG A 300 -4.48 -15.89 -3.15
C ARG A 300 -5.89 -16.11 -3.72
N THR A 301 -6.26 -15.41 -4.78
CA THR A 301 -7.55 -15.61 -5.43
C THR A 301 -7.62 -16.95 -6.17
N GLU A 302 -6.53 -17.36 -6.80
CA GLU A 302 -6.46 -18.53 -7.68
C GLU A 302 -6.08 -19.82 -6.94
N SER A 303 -5.23 -19.74 -5.89
CA SER A 303 -4.72 -20.89 -5.15
C SER A 303 -5.38 -21.05 -3.79
N LYS A 304 -6.02 -22.21 -3.57
CA LYS A 304 -6.62 -22.56 -2.27
C LYS A 304 -5.60 -22.54 -1.14
N MET A 305 -4.38 -23.05 -1.38
CA MET A 305 -3.31 -23.09 -0.38
C MET A 305 -2.91 -21.66 0.05
N VAL A 306 -2.69 -20.76 -0.89
CA VAL A 306 -2.33 -19.36 -0.60
C VAL A 306 -3.47 -18.65 0.12
N ARG A 307 -4.73 -18.96 -0.23
CA ARG A 307 -5.92 -18.45 0.45
C ARG A 307 -5.99 -18.86 1.92
N GLU A 308 -5.65 -20.11 2.22
CA GLU A 308 -5.61 -20.60 3.60
C GLU A 308 -4.46 -19.97 4.40
N LEU A 309 -3.29 -19.78 3.80
CA LEU A 309 -2.13 -19.14 4.44
C LEU A 309 -2.32 -17.63 4.69
N ALA A 310 -3.01 -16.93 3.81
CA ALA A 310 -3.26 -15.49 3.86
C ALA A 310 -4.76 -15.19 4.11
N ASN A 311 -5.41 -15.89 5.00
CA ASN A 311 -6.86 -15.83 5.20
C ASN A 311 -7.33 -14.57 5.95
N THR A 312 -6.44 -13.86 6.61
CA THR A 312 -6.72 -12.63 7.37
C THR A 312 -5.80 -11.50 6.93
N GLU A 313 -6.17 -10.26 7.29
CA GLU A 313 -5.32 -9.08 7.08
C GLU A 313 -3.95 -9.24 7.78
N SER A 314 -3.94 -9.74 9.01
CA SER A 314 -2.72 -9.99 9.77
C SER A 314 -1.82 -11.04 9.11
N ALA A 315 -2.39 -12.15 8.64
CA ALA A 315 -1.66 -13.19 7.92
C ALA A 315 -1.07 -12.67 6.61
N TYR A 316 -1.84 -11.88 5.85
CA TYR A 316 -1.37 -11.25 4.61
C TYR A 316 -0.20 -10.30 4.85
N ARG A 317 -0.28 -9.45 5.89
CA ARG A 317 0.84 -8.59 6.31
C ARG A 317 2.07 -9.38 6.74
N SER A 318 1.88 -10.47 7.49
CA SER A 318 2.99 -11.32 7.96
C SER A 318 3.75 -11.98 6.82
N ILE A 319 3.04 -12.49 5.81
CA ILE A 319 3.66 -13.06 4.61
C ILE A 319 4.43 -11.98 3.84
N THR A 320 3.83 -10.82 3.65
CA THR A 320 4.49 -9.68 2.99
C THR A 320 5.77 -9.27 3.73
N ARG A 321 5.70 -9.14 5.05
CA ARG A 321 6.88 -8.80 5.87
C ARG A 321 7.97 -9.85 5.78
N SER A 322 7.60 -11.13 5.85
CA SER A 322 8.55 -12.23 5.72
C SER A 322 9.26 -12.19 4.37
N TRP A 323 8.51 -11.97 3.30
CA TRP A 323 9.10 -11.81 1.98
C TRP A 323 10.05 -10.62 1.90
N LEU A 324 9.65 -9.44 2.38
CA LEU A 324 10.49 -8.24 2.38
C LEU A 324 11.82 -8.48 3.12
N ARG A 325 11.79 -9.20 4.24
CA ARG A 325 12.99 -9.50 5.05
C ARG A 325 13.94 -10.50 4.40
N HIS A 326 13.40 -11.47 3.66
CA HIS A 326 14.19 -12.57 3.10
C HIS A 326 14.43 -12.41 1.59
N SER A 327 13.90 -11.36 0.99
CA SER A 327 14.10 -11.04 -0.42
C SER A 327 15.36 -10.20 -0.63
N VAL A 328 15.72 -10.06 -1.88
CA VAL A 328 16.78 -9.17 -2.36
C VAL A 328 16.60 -7.71 -1.90
N LEU A 329 15.37 -7.30 -1.60
CA LEU A 329 15.11 -5.94 -1.08
C LEU A 329 15.82 -5.66 0.23
N ALA A 330 15.92 -6.62 1.13
CA ALA A 330 16.63 -6.43 2.39
C ALA A 330 18.12 -6.09 2.16
N GLU A 331 18.75 -6.73 1.19
CA GLU A 331 20.12 -6.44 0.80
C GLU A 331 20.22 -5.10 0.02
N LEU A 332 19.26 -4.83 -0.86
CA LEU A 332 19.19 -3.56 -1.59
C LEU A 332 19.11 -2.37 -0.63
N PHE A 333 18.26 -2.42 0.40
CA PHE A 333 18.17 -1.35 1.41
C PHE A 333 19.49 -1.14 2.15
N LYS A 334 20.24 -2.19 2.47
CA LYS A 334 21.58 -2.05 3.07
C LYS A 334 22.57 -1.35 2.15
N ARG A 335 22.55 -1.68 0.86
CA ARG A 335 23.42 -1.03 -0.14
C ARG A 335 23.03 0.42 -0.38
N LEU A 336 21.75 0.71 -0.46
CA LEU A 336 21.23 2.07 -0.59
C LEU A 336 21.53 2.92 0.64
N ALA A 337 21.52 2.35 1.83
CA ALA A 337 21.90 3.04 3.07
C ALA A 337 23.38 3.47 3.10
N GLN A 338 24.23 2.86 2.27
CA GLN A 338 25.64 3.20 2.12
C GLN A 338 25.90 4.08 0.89
N SER A 339 24.87 4.49 0.17
CA SER A 339 24.93 5.29 -1.04
C SER A 339 24.59 6.76 -0.77
N ASP A 340 24.68 7.58 -1.80
CA ASP A 340 24.26 8.98 -1.83
C ASP A 340 22.82 9.17 -2.38
N PHE A 341 22.11 8.09 -2.66
CA PHE A 341 20.75 8.15 -3.17
C PHE A 341 19.75 8.61 -2.10
N LYS A 342 18.87 9.53 -2.48
CA LYS A 342 17.55 9.68 -1.83
C LYS A 342 16.66 8.54 -2.34
N VAL A 343 16.12 7.75 -1.44
CA VAL A 343 15.25 6.64 -1.82
C VAL A 343 13.79 7.04 -1.64
N ILE A 344 13.01 6.89 -2.70
CA ILE A 344 11.56 7.08 -2.66
C ILE A 344 10.92 5.72 -2.77
N ILE A 345 10.08 5.38 -1.78
CA ILE A 345 9.25 4.16 -1.83
C ILE A 345 7.80 4.58 -2.02
N THR A 346 7.15 3.98 -3.00
CA THR A 346 5.74 4.19 -3.27
C THR A 346 5.11 2.97 -3.94
N THR A 347 3.85 3.08 -4.29
CA THR A 347 3.10 2.14 -5.12
C THR A 347 2.18 2.90 -6.05
N ASP A 348 1.56 2.22 -6.97
CA ASP A 348 0.55 2.77 -7.90
C ASP A 348 -0.86 2.72 -7.30
N HIS A 349 -1.20 1.68 -6.56
CA HIS A 349 -2.45 1.49 -5.83
C HIS A 349 -2.25 0.51 -4.67
N GLY A 350 -3.24 0.43 -3.78
CA GLY A 350 -3.34 -0.64 -2.81
C GLY A 350 -4.47 -1.61 -3.15
N SER A 351 -4.86 -2.40 -2.18
CA SER A 351 -5.98 -3.34 -2.29
C SER A 351 -6.77 -3.40 -0.99
N ILE A 352 -8.04 -3.80 -1.11
CA ILE A 352 -8.93 -4.02 0.02
C ILE A 352 -9.43 -5.46 0.03
N ARG A 353 -9.62 -6.02 1.22
CA ARG A 353 -10.28 -7.31 1.38
C ARG A 353 -11.76 -7.16 1.10
N ALA A 354 -12.20 -7.66 -0.06
CA ALA A 354 -13.57 -7.51 -0.54
C ALA A 354 -14.50 -8.49 0.16
N SER A 355 -15.62 -8.01 0.72
CA SER A 355 -16.55 -8.85 1.49
C SER A 355 -18.02 -8.69 1.08
N LYS A 356 -18.41 -7.54 0.51
CA LYS A 356 -19.81 -7.21 0.21
C LYS A 356 -20.10 -7.29 -1.29
N PRO A 357 -20.87 -8.27 -1.76
CA PRO A 357 -21.19 -8.39 -3.18
C PRO A 357 -22.24 -7.35 -3.61
N ILE A 358 -22.00 -6.71 -4.76
CA ILE A 358 -22.95 -5.84 -5.46
C ILE A 358 -23.32 -6.51 -6.79
N LYS A 359 -24.62 -6.58 -7.07
CA LYS A 359 -25.10 -7.09 -8.37
C LYS A 359 -24.85 -6.05 -9.46
N ILE A 360 -24.29 -6.51 -10.56
CA ILE A 360 -24.15 -5.72 -11.79
C ILE A 360 -24.55 -6.56 -12.99
N VAL A 361 -25.19 -5.93 -13.96
CA VAL A 361 -25.46 -6.52 -15.27
C VAL A 361 -24.74 -5.67 -16.32
N GLY A 362 -24.06 -6.32 -17.22
CA GLY A 362 -23.34 -5.68 -18.32
C GLY A 362 -23.35 -6.58 -19.57
N ASP A 363 -22.91 -6.06 -20.68
CA ASP A 363 -22.75 -6.83 -21.92
C ASP A 363 -21.48 -7.71 -21.87
N ARG A 364 -21.26 -8.48 -22.95
CA ARG A 364 -20.12 -9.41 -23.04
C ARG A 364 -18.76 -8.74 -23.06
N ASN A 365 -18.71 -7.45 -23.42
CA ASN A 365 -17.48 -6.68 -23.54
C ASN A 365 -17.15 -5.92 -22.23
N THR A 366 -17.93 -6.13 -21.17
CA THR A 366 -17.63 -5.57 -19.86
C THR A 366 -16.41 -6.25 -19.29
N ASN A 367 -15.45 -5.46 -18.76
CA ASN A 367 -14.23 -5.99 -18.16
C ASN A 367 -14.48 -6.93 -16.98
N THR A 368 -13.49 -7.74 -16.64
CA THR A 368 -13.60 -8.78 -15.61
C THR A 368 -13.26 -8.31 -14.20
N ASN A 369 -12.69 -7.10 -14.03
CA ASN A 369 -12.29 -6.60 -12.73
C ASN A 369 -13.47 -6.57 -11.74
N LEU A 370 -13.20 -6.85 -10.45
CA LEU A 370 -14.23 -6.96 -9.43
C LEU A 370 -14.53 -5.64 -8.70
N ARG A 371 -13.67 -4.64 -8.84
CA ARG A 371 -13.80 -3.36 -8.14
C ARG A 371 -14.21 -2.22 -9.04
N TYR A 372 -14.06 -2.36 -10.35
CA TYR A 372 -14.62 -1.42 -11.33
C TYR A 372 -15.12 -2.15 -12.56
N LYS A 373 -16.08 -1.56 -13.22
CA LYS A 373 -16.63 -2.04 -14.50
C LYS A 373 -16.54 -0.94 -15.55
N LEU A 374 -16.07 -1.33 -16.71
CA LEU A 374 -16.04 -0.53 -17.93
C LEU A 374 -16.92 -1.21 -18.96
N GLY A 375 -17.96 -0.57 -19.40
CA GLY A 375 -18.89 -1.18 -20.36
C GLY A 375 -20.05 -0.26 -20.74
N LYS A 376 -20.89 -0.80 -21.63
CA LYS A 376 -22.16 -0.19 -22.05
C LYS A 376 -23.31 -0.81 -21.28
N ASN A 377 -24.43 -0.04 -21.19
CA ASN A 377 -25.68 -0.54 -20.66
C ASN A 377 -25.55 -1.23 -19.29
N LEU A 378 -24.62 -0.74 -18.47
CA LEU A 378 -24.41 -1.28 -17.13
C LEU A 378 -25.63 -0.99 -16.25
N ALA A 379 -26.21 -2.03 -15.67
CA ALA A 379 -27.32 -1.93 -14.72
C ALA A 379 -26.86 -2.29 -13.30
N TYR A 380 -27.05 -1.39 -12.37
CA TYR A 380 -26.58 -1.46 -10.99
C TYR A 380 -27.42 -0.57 -10.09
N ASN A 381 -27.28 -0.74 -8.76
CA ASN A 381 -27.86 0.17 -7.79
C ASN A 381 -26.96 1.42 -7.64
N ALA A 382 -27.43 2.56 -8.13
CA ALA A 382 -26.66 3.81 -8.14
C ALA A 382 -26.25 4.32 -6.73
N LYS A 383 -26.90 3.83 -5.66
CA LYS A 383 -26.57 4.21 -4.27
C LYS A 383 -25.35 3.47 -3.73
N GLU A 384 -24.96 2.38 -4.36
CA GLU A 384 -23.88 1.48 -3.90
C GLU A 384 -22.57 1.67 -4.68
N VAL A 385 -22.54 2.59 -5.66
CA VAL A 385 -21.40 2.76 -6.57
C VAL A 385 -21.13 4.22 -6.88
N PHE A 386 -19.89 4.50 -7.31
CA PHE A 386 -19.54 5.75 -7.97
C PHE A 386 -19.47 5.54 -9.49
N THR A 387 -20.15 6.39 -10.27
CA THR A 387 -20.26 6.25 -11.71
C THR A 387 -19.71 7.45 -12.44
N ILE A 388 -18.84 7.20 -13.44
CA ILE A 388 -18.37 8.18 -14.41
C ILE A 388 -19.03 7.86 -15.75
N LYS A 389 -20.08 8.61 -16.07
CA LYS A 389 -20.86 8.42 -17.31
C LYS A 389 -20.20 9.02 -18.54
N GLU A 390 -19.33 9.99 -18.36
CA GLU A 390 -18.59 10.69 -19.40
C GLU A 390 -17.09 10.55 -19.14
N PRO A 391 -16.47 9.41 -19.51
CA PRO A 391 -15.07 9.11 -19.19
C PRO A 391 -14.08 10.19 -19.59
N HIS A 392 -14.31 10.87 -20.73
CA HIS A 392 -13.46 11.96 -21.21
C HIS A 392 -13.36 13.14 -20.22
N LYS A 393 -14.42 13.41 -19.43
CA LYS A 393 -14.39 14.43 -18.37
C LYS A 393 -13.52 14.03 -17.17
N ALA A 394 -13.30 12.74 -17.00
CA ALA A 394 -12.37 12.20 -16.01
C ALA A 394 -11.00 11.85 -16.62
N GLN A 395 -10.75 12.25 -17.87
CA GLN A 395 -9.55 11.91 -18.63
C GLN A 395 -9.27 10.41 -18.68
N LEU A 396 -10.34 9.62 -18.78
CA LEU A 396 -10.29 8.17 -18.95
C LEU A 396 -10.60 7.78 -20.41
N PRO A 397 -9.89 6.82 -21.01
CA PRO A 397 -10.18 6.32 -22.32
C PRO A 397 -11.50 5.55 -22.33
N ALA A 398 -12.21 5.64 -23.44
CA ALA A 398 -13.46 4.92 -23.66
C ALA A 398 -13.57 4.50 -25.13
N PRO A 399 -13.93 3.23 -25.41
CA PRO A 399 -14.05 2.73 -26.78
C PRO A 399 -15.15 3.43 -27.58
N ASN A 400 -16.14 4.02 -26.89
CA ASN A 400 -17.25 4.75 -27.51
C ASN A 400 -17.99 5.65 -26.51
N LEU A 401 -18.87 6.51 -27.04
CA LEU A 401 -19.60 7.53 -26.26
C LEU A 401 -20.59 6.97 -25.22
N SER A 402 -21.03 5.72 -25.37
CA SER A 402 -21.97 5.09 -24.43
C SER A 402 -21.28 4.27 -23.32
N THR A 403 -19.97 4.28 -23.30
CA THR A 403 -19.18 3.59 -22.27
C THR A 403 -19.17 4.39 -20.98
N ALA A 404 -19.35 3.72 -19.85
CA ALA A 404 -19.23 4.28 -18.52
C ALA A 404 -18.27 3.47 -17.67
N TYR A 405 -17.68 4.13 -16.66
CA TYR A 405 -16.95 3.48 -15.58
C TYR A 405 -17.81 3.48 -14.33
N VAL A 406 -17.87 2.33 -13.67
CA VAL A 406 -18.61 2.13 -12.42
C VAL A 406 -17.65 1.55 -11.37
N PHE A 407 -17.52 2.21 -10.23
CA PHE A 407 -16.58 1.84 -9.18
C PHE A 407 -17.34 1.36 -7.93
N ALA A 408 -16.91 0.23 -7.40
CA ALA A 408 -17.29 -0.20 -6.07
C ALA A 408 -16.52 0.64 -5.03
N TYR A 409 -17.14 0.91 -3.89
CA TYR A 409 -16.48 1.59 -2.79
C TYR A 409 -16.52 0.76 -1.50
N GLY A 410 -15.65 1.11 -0.54
CA GLY A 410 -15.45 0.32 0.65
C GLY A 410 -14.99 -1.09 0.31
N ASP A 411 -15.52 -2.08 1.00
CA ASP A 411 -15.22 -3.50 0.83
C ASP A 411 -16.14 -4.24 -0.17
N ALA A 412 -16.87 -3.49 -1.01
CA ALA A 412 -17.78 -4.06 -1.99
C ALA A 412 -17.04 -4.65 -3.21
N PHE A 413 -17.64 -5.61 -3.90
CA PHE A 413 -17.17 -6.17 -5.15
C PHE A 413 -18.33 -6.53 -6.08
N PHE A 414 -18.11 -6.46 -7.38
CA PHE A 414 -19.14 -6.74 -8.37
C PHE A 414 -19.30 -8.23 -8.64
N ALA A 415 -20.54 -8.68 -8.69
CA ALA A 415 -20.89 -10.04 -9.08
C ALA A 415 -22.05 -10.02 -10.09
N TYR A 416 -21.93 -10.84 -11.14
CA TYR A 416 -22.97 -11.01 -12.13
C TYR A 416 -24.11 -11.90 -11.58
N PRO A 417 -25.38 -11.70 -12.03
CA PRO A 417 -26.51 -12.51 -11.58
C PRO A 417 -26.37 -14.00 -11.90
N ASN A 418 -25.73 -14.33 -13.03
CA ASN A 418 -25.51 -15.72 -13.44
C ASN A 418 -24.47 -16.36 -12.50
N ASN A 419 -24.85 -17.52 -11.92
CA ASN A 419 -24.03 -18.23 -10.93
C ASN A 419 -23.62 -17.34 -9.72
N TYR A 420 -24.47 -16.40 -9.34
CA TYR A 420 -24.19 -15.37 -8.34
C TYR A 420 -23.61 -15.94 -7.05
N ASN A 421 -24.27 -16.94 -6.44
CA ASN A 421 -23.82 -17.51 -5.16
C ASN A 421 -22.45 -18.19 -5.26
N TYR A 422 -22.14 -18.81 -6.41
CA TYR A 422 -20.82 -19.39 -6.65
C TYR A 422 -19.73 -18.32 -6.67
N TYR A 423 -19.91 -17.26 -7.47
CA TYR A 423 -18.93 -16.20 -7.59
C TYR A 423 -18.79 -15.39 -6.30
N VAL A 424 -19.90 -15.15 -5.59
CA VAL A 424 -19.85 -14.50 -4.28
C VAL A 424 -19.00 -15.31 -3.29
N SER A 425 -19.23 -16.62 -3.20
CA SER A 425 -18.40 -17.50 -2.34
C SER A 425 -16.96 -17.55 -2.78
N TYR A 426 -16.70 -17.50 -4.08
CA TYR A 426 -15.35 -17.60 -4.64
C TYR A 426 -14.51 -16.34 -4.36
N TYR A 427 -15.09 -15.14 -4.53
CA TYR A 427 -14.38 -13.87 -4.43
C TYR A 427 -14.47 -13.21 -3.07
N LYS A 428 -15.41 -13.60 -2.22
CA LYS A 428 -15.52 -13.08 -0.87
C LYS A 428 -14.22 -13.30 -0.10
N ASP A 429 -13.82 -12.27 0.65
CA ASP A 429 -12.60 -12.27 1.46
C ASP A 429 -11.29 -12.35 0.67
N THR A 430 -11.30 -12.05 -0.62
CA THR A 430 -10.10 -11.89 -1.45
C THR A 430 -9.63 -10.43 -1.46
N PHE A 431 -8.34 -10.20 -1.68
CA PHE A 431 -7.81 -8.85 -1.87
C PHE A 431 -8.00 -8.41 -3.31
N GLN A 432 -8.68 -7.29 -3.48
CA GLN A 432 -9.03 -6.75 -4.78
C GLN A 432 -8.70 -5.26 -4.85
N HIS A 433 -8.48 -4.76 -6.06
CA HIS A 433 -8.19 -3.35 -6.34
C HIS A 433 -8.89 -2.88 -7.61
N GLY A 434 -8.97 -1.57 -7.80
CA GLY A 434 -9.63 -0.94 -8.95
C GLY A 434 -10.73 0.05 -8.56
N GLY A 435 -11.19 0.01 -7.30
CA GLY A 435 -12.28 0.83 -6.78
C GLY A 435 -11.85 1.93 -5.82
N ILE A 436 -12.78 2.32 -4.95
CA ILE A 436 -12.62 3.43 -4.02
C ILE A 436 -12.58 2.89 -2.59
N SER A 437 -11.41 2.95 -1.99
CA SER A 437 -11.20 2.76 -0.55
C SER A 437 -9.96 3.54 -0.12
N MET A 438 -9.81 3.77 1.17
CA MET A 438 -8.60 4.38 1.70
C MET A 438 -7.37 3.52 1.39
N GLU A 439 -7.51 2.20 1.49
CA GLU A 439 -6.47 1.22 1.23
C GLU A 439 -6.00 1.23 -0.23
N GLU A 440 -6.90 1.47 -1.19
CA GLU A 440 -6.58 1.53 -2.62
C GLU A 440 -6.06 2.90 -3.07
N MET A 441 -6.50 4.00 -2.45
CA MET A 441 -6.28 5.37 -2.95
C MET A 441 -5.31 6.20 -2.11
N LEU A 442 -5.20 6.00 -0.80
CA LEU A 442 -4.26 6.71 0.08
C LEU A 442 -2.92 5.98 0.10
N ILE A 443 -2.04 6.41 -0.78
CA ILE A 443 -0.84 5.67 -1.16
C ILE A 443 0.38 6.20 -0.42
N PRO A 444 1.22 5.33 0.19
CA PRO A 444 2.46 5.76 0.83
C PRO A 444 3.41 6.41 -0.18
N LEU A 445 3.95 7.55 0.18
CA LEU A 445 4.98 8.27 -0.56
C LEU A 445 6.12 8.60 0.42
N ILE A 446 7.07 7.71 0.52
CA ILE A 446 8.07 7.68 1.58
C ILE A 446 9.41 8.15 1.05
N THR A 447 10.04 9.08 1.75
CA THR A 447 11.41 9.50 1.46
C THR A 447 12.35 8.95 2.52
N LEU A 448 13.37 8.23 2.09
CA LEU A 448 14.43 7.71 2.94
C LEU A 448 15.74 8.42 2.61
N THR A 449 16.32 9.04 3.62
CA THR A 449 17.66 9.62 3.54
C THR A 449 18.63 8.73 4.31
N PRO A 450 19.68 8.17 3.67
CA PRO A 450 20.68 7.38 4.38
C PRO A 450 21.29 8.15 5.54
N ARG A 451 21.35 7.53 6.73
CA ARG A 451 22.06 8.11 7.87
C ARG A 451 23.55 7.98 7.63
N LYS A 452 24.25 9.10 7.54
CA LYS A 452 25.71 9.11 7.51
C LYS A 452 26.20 8.61 8.87
N ARG A 453 26.87 7.46 8.88
CA ARG A 453 27.60 6.96 10.05
C ARG A 453 28.95 7.65 10.16
#